data_8d5c6f9441b3cdc0ec719d4d9a071528
#
_entry.id   8d5c6f9441b3cdc0ec719d4d9a071528
#
_cell.length_a   1.000
_cell.length_b   1.000
_cell.length_c   1.000
_cell.angle_alpha   90.00
_cell.angle_beta   90.00
_cell.angle_gamma   90.00
#
_symmetry.space_group_name_H-M   'P 1'
#
loop_
_entity.id
_entity.type
_entity.pdbx_description
1 polymer ?
#
loop_
_entity_poly.entity_id
_entity_poly.type
_entity_poly.pdbx_seq_one_letter_code
_entity_poly.pdbx_strand_id
1 'polypeptide(L)'
;AGYEYVMTDSPDERGIDVALMYSPYSFRLIGSHSVRVKPVKGMRPTRDILYASGVTASGDTLHVIVAHLPSRRGGEKYSRPFRMAAARQVAAVIDSIYNNVSVGAKIVVAGDFNDYSNSESLQLLRSKRMVEVSQGAKGRNGAEGTYRYQGQWGSLDHILTSSNLADSLIECYINDAEFLIEYDEKYGGVKPHRNYIGPRYNNGFSDHLPLVARFGW
;
A
#
# COMPACT_ATOMS: atom_id res chain seq x y z
N ALA A 1 14.12 -9.50 -18.07
CA ALA A 1 14.44 -8.57 -17.00
C ALA A 1 14.37 -9.31 -15.67
N GLY A 2 15.51 -9.41 -14.96
CA GLY A 2 15.55 -10.08 -13.67
C GLY A 2 15.01 -9.14 -12.60
N TYR A 3 13.78 -9.37 -12.13
CA TYR A 3 13.30 -8.78 -10.88
C TYR A 3 13.68 -9.69 -9.72
N GLU A 4 13.97 -9.08 -8.58
CA GLU A 4 14.17 -9.72 -7.29
C GLU A 4 13.02 -9.35 -6.37
N TYR A 5 12.84 -10.09 -5.26
CA TYR A 5 11.84 -9.75 -4.27
C TYR A 5 12.30 -10.07 -2.85
N VAL A 6 11.72 -9.37 -1.90
CA VAL A 6 11.74 -9.69 -0.48
C VAL A 6 10.32 -9.72 0.03
N MET A 7 10.01 -10.60 0.97
CA MET A 7 8.66 -10.77 1.50
C MET A 7 8.69 -11.08 2.99
N THR A 8 7.55 -10.89 3.64
CA THR A 8 7.35 -11.32 5.03
C THR A 8 7.05 -12.82 5.11
N ASP A 9 7.11 -13.38 6.32
CA ASP A 9 6.53 -14.66 6.71
C ASP A 9 5.60 -14.35 7.89
N SER A 10 4.39 -13.99 7.55
CA SER A 10 3.42 -13.40 8.47
C SER A 10 2.60 -14.47 9.18
N PRO A 11 2.12 -14.23 10.40
CA PRO A 11 1.25 -15.17 11.12
C PRO A 11 -0.22 -15.09 10.69
N ASP A 12 -0.54 -14.49 9.55
CA ASP A 12 -1.90 -14.43 9.03
C ASP A 12 -2.41 -15.84 8.72
N GLU A 13 -3.52 -16.23 9.33
CA GLU A 13 -4.08 -17.59 9.23
C GLU A 13 -4.45 -18.01 7.79
N ARG A 14 -4.52 -17.05 6.86
CA ARG A 14 -4.81 -17.29 5.44
C ARG A 14 -3.55 -17.44 4.59
N GLY A 15 -2.36 -17.34 5.20
CA GLY A 15 -1.07 -17.37 4.49
C GLY A 15 -0.84 -16.15 3.59
N ILE A 16 -1.39 -14.99 3.97
CA ILE A 16 -1.20 -13.75 3.20
C ILE A 16 0.00 -13.00 3.74
N ASP A 17 0.90 -12.64 2.85
CA ASP A 17 2.10 -11.86 3.12
C ASP A 17 2.11 -10.53 2.36
N VAL A 18 3.09 -9.69 2.65
CA VAL A 18 3.45 -8.52 1.86
C VAL A 18 4.84 -8.70 1.26
N ALA A 19 5.04 -8.18 0.07
CA ALA A 19 6.29 -8.30 -0.66
C ALA A 19 6.68 -6.99 -1.33
N LEU A 20 7.97 -6.81 -1.52
CA LEU A 20 8.56 -5.79 -2.40
C LEU A 20 9.27 -6.51 -3.54
N MET A 21 8.80 -6.31 -4.76
CA MET A 21 9.50 -6.70 -5.98
C MET A 21 10.25 -5.49 -6.52
N TYR A 22 11.50 -5.64 -6.90
CA TYR A 22 12.35 -4.55 -7.37
C TYR A 22 13.28 -5.00 -8.50
N SER A 23 13.72 -4.05 -9.30
CA SER A 23 14.77 -4.24 -10.27
C SER A 23 16.14 -3.94 -9.63
N PRO A 24 17.07 -4.90 -9.55
CA PRO A 24 18.40 -4.66 -8.96
C PRO A 24 19.23 -3.64 -9.74
N TYR A 25 18.85 -3.35 -10.99
CA TYR A 25 19.50 -2.31 -11.79
C TYR A 25 19.13 -0.89 -11.39
N SER A 26 17.97 -0.69 -10.77
CA SER A 26 17.48 0.62 -10.33
C SER A 26 17.39 0.77 -8.81
N PHE A 27 17.40 -0.34 -8.07
CA PHE A 27 17.34 -0.36 -6.62
C PHE A 27 18.22 -1.49 -6.08
N ARG A 28 19.38 -1.15 -5.55
CA ARG A 28 20.30 -2.12 -4.93
C ARG A 28 19.93 -2.29 -3.45
N LEU A 29 19.32 -3.41 -3.12
CA LEU A 29 18.90 -3.72 -1.75
C LEU A 29 20.11 -3.73 -0.80
N ILE A 30 19.97 -3.03 0.34
CA ILE A 30 20.93 -3.04 1.47
C ILE A 30 20.47 -4.07 2.50
N GLY A 31 19.16 -4.11 2.81
CA GLY A 31 18.62 -5.04 3.77
C GLY A 31 17.11 -4.91 3.89
N SER A 32 16.50 -5.94 4.47
CA SER A 32 15.06 -5.97 4.74
C SER A 32 14.76 -6.78 6.00
N HIS A 33 13.64 -6.48 6.66
CA HIS A 33 13.12 -7.28 7.77
C HIS A 33 11.61 -7.10 7.93
N SER A 34 10.98 -8.07 8.56
CA SER A 34 9.57 -8.01 8.94
C SER A 34 9.40 -7.34 10.30
N VAL A 35 8.39 -6.49 10.41
CA VAL A 35 7.98 -5.86 11.67
C VAL A 35 6.65 -6.45 12.08
N ARG A 36 6.64 -7.19 13.19
CA ARG A 36 5.45 -7.86 13.71
C ARG A 36 4.41 -6.86 14.17
N VAL A 37 3.18 -6.99 13.67
CA VAL A 37 2.03 -6.24 14.20
C VAL A 37 1.55 -6.91 15.48
N LYS A 38 1.69 -6.21 16.60
CA LYS A 38 1.21 -6.70 17.90
C LYS A 38 -0.31 -6.67 17.93
N PRO A 39 -0.99 -7.83 18.09
CA PRO A 39 -2.44 -7.85 18.10
C PRO A 39 -3.01 -7.14 19.34
N VAL A 40 -4.13 -6.46 19.17
CA VAL A 40 -4.96 -5.92 20.26
C VAL A 40 -6.13 -6.86 20.54
N LYS A 41 -6.85 -6.63 21.66
CA LYS A 41 -7.98 -7.50 22.06
C LYS A 41 -8.97 -7.71 20.92
N GLY A 42 -9.26 -8.96 20.58
CA GLY A 42 -10.17 -9.37 19.52
C GLY A 42 -9.58 -9.40 18.12
N MET A 43 -8.33 -8.95 17.95
CA MET A 43 -7.63 -9.00 16.69
C MET A 43 -7.00 -10.39 16.48
N ARG A 44 -7.23 -10.98 15.31
CA ARG A 44 -6.49 -12.17 14.88
C ARG A 44 -5.08 -11.80 14.45
N PRO A 45 -4.14 -12.76 14.44
CA PRO A 45 -2.86 -12.56 13.77
C PRO A 45 -3.05 -12.00 12.36
N THR A 46 -2.22 -11.06 11.97
CA THR A 46 -2.31 -10.35 10.68
C THR A 46 -0.95 -10.30 10.01
N ARG A 47 -0.94 -9.73 8.80
CA ARG A 47 0.29 -9.52 8.02
C ARG A 47 1.27 -8.65 8.78
N ASP A 48 2.52 -9.04 8.73
CA ASP A 48 3.63 -8.22 9.18
C ASP A 48 3.84 -7.04 8.22
N ILE A 49 4.51 -6.02 8.68
CA ILE A 49 4.95 -4.89 7.86
C ILE A 49 6.34 -5.25 7.32
N LEU A 50 6.55 -5.10 6.02
CA LEU A 50 7.85 -5.26 5.42
C LEU A 50 8.58 -3.92 5.41
N TYR A 51 9.76 -3.87 5.98
CA TYR A 51 10.72 -2.80 5.78
C TYR A 51 11.85 -3.27 4.87
N ALA A 52 12.25 -2.42 3.94
CA ALA A 52 13.42 -2.61 3.10
C ALA A 52 14.15 -1.28 2.91
N SER A 53 15.47 -1.32 2.76
CA SER A 53 16.26 -0.17 2.36
C SER A 53 17.20 -0.55 1.23
N GLY A 54 17.47 0.39 0.34
CA GLY A 54 18.37 0.19 -0.79
C GLY A 54 18.83 1.49 -1.39
N VAL A 55 19.82 1.40 -2.27
CA VAL A 55 20.35 2.55 -3.01
C VAL A 55 19.73 2.57 -4.40
N THR A 56 19.15 3.70 -4.76
CA THR A 56 18.59 3.95 -6.10
C THR A 56 19.68 4.21 -7.13
N ALA A 57 19.35 4.20 -8.40
CA ALA A 57 20.28 4.50 -9.49
C ALA A 57 20.89 5.92 -9.38
N SER A 58 20.20 6.86 -8.71
CA SER A 58 20.71 8.21 -8.43
C SER A 58 21.74 8.25 -7.30
N GLY A 59 21.98 7.14 -6.59
CA GLY A 59 22.87 7.07 -5.43
C GLY A 59 22.19 7.38 -4.09
N ASP A 60 20.91 7.72 -4.09
CA ASP A 60 20.15 7.99 -2.88
C ASP A 60 19.75 6.72 -2.13
N THR A 61 19.77 6.76 -0.81
CA THR A 61 19.16 5.69 -0.01
C THR A 61 17.65 5.91 0.09
N LEU A 62 16.90 4.90 -0.34
CA LEU A 62 15.44 4.86 -0.23
C LEU A 62 15.02 3.82 0.80
N HIS A 63 14.16 4.22 1.72
CA HIS A 63 13.50 3.35 2.70
C HIS A 63 12.09 3.05 2.22
N VAL A 64 11.76 1.77 2.09
CA VAL A 64 10.45 1.30 1.62
C VAL A 64 9.76 0.53 2.74
N ILE A 65 8.53 0.90 3.04
CA ILE A 65 7.66 0.23 4.01
C ILE A 65 6.43 -0.27 3.24
N VAL A 66 6.22 -1.58 3.23
CA VAL A 66 5.03 -2.18 2.61
C VAL A 66 4.12 -2.70 3.70
N ALA A 67 2.84 -2.34 3.65
CA ALA A 67 1.87 -2.71 4.66
C ALA A 67 0.53 -3.13 4.02
N HIS A 68 -0.10 -4.17 4.58
CA HIS A 68 -1.47 -4.53 4.26
C HIS A 68 -2.27 -4.60 5.57
N LEU A 69 -2.99 -3.53 5.89
CA LEU A 69 -3.70 -3.37 7.15
C LEU A 69 -4.92 -4.31 7.24
N PRO A 70 -5.39 -4.64 8.46
CA PRO A 70 -6.57 -5.47 8.66
C PRO A 70 -7.80 -4.94 7.92
N SER A 71 -8.52 -5.85 7.25
CA SER A 71 -9.70 -5.51 6.47
C SER A 71 -10.84 -4.94 7.33
N ARG A 72 -11.81 -4.31 6.67
CA ARG A 72 -13.03 -3.75 7.31
C ARG A 72 -14.06 -4.82 7.70
N ARG A 73 -13.67 -6.09 7.71
CA ARG A 73 -14.54 -7.23 8.06
C ARG A 73 -15.13 -7.07 9.47
N GLY A 74 -16.41 -7.30 9.61
CA GLY A 74 -17.14 -7.09 10.86
C GLY A 74 -17.61 -5.64 11.06
N GLY A 75 -17.36 -4.77 10.09
CA GLY A 75 -17.76 -3.37 10.09
C GLY A 75 -16.65 -2.43 10.57
N GLU A 76 -16.80 -1.15 10.21
CA GLU A 76 -15.81 -0.10 10.45
C GLU A 76 -15.48 0.06 11.94
N LYS A 77 -16.49 0.22 12.76
CA LYS A 77 -16.33 0.45 14.21
C LYS A 77 -15.60 -0.69 14.92
N TYR A 78 -15.85 -1.92 14.49
CA TYR A 78 -15.23 -3.11 15.06
C TYR A 78 -13.77 -3.26 14.62
N SER A 79 -13.49 -3.05 13.34
CA SER A 79 -12.17 -3.32 12.73
C SER A 79 -11.19 -2.15 12.83
N ARG A 80 -11.65 -0.92 13.08
CA ARG A 80 -10.80 0.28 13.19
C ARG A 80 -9.65 0.13 14.19
N PRO A 81 -9.85 -0.38 15.42
CA PRO A 81 -8.74 -0.57 16.37
C PRO A 81 -7.62 -1.46 15.84
N PHE A 82 -7.95 -2.42 14.96
CA PHE A 82 -7.00 -3.35 14.37
C PHE A 82 -6.12 -2.64 13.33
N ARG A 83 -6.73 -1.82 12.45
CA ARG A 83 -5.99 -0.99 11.50
C ARG A 83 -5.13 0.04 12.22
N MET A 84 -5.65 0.66 13.27
CA MET A 84 -4.88 1.59 14.11
C MET A 84 -3.68 0.92 14.79
N ALA A 85 -3.79 -0.34 15.22
CA ALA A 85 -2.66 -1.09 15.79
C ALA A 85 -1.55 -1.28 14.74
N ALA A 86 -1.90 -1.68 13.51
CA ALA A 86 -0.95 -1.81 12.42
C ALA A 86 -0.36 -0.44 12.00
N ALA A 87 -1.18 0.59 11.86
CA ALA A 87 -0.72 1.94 11.52
C ALA A 87 0.27 2.52 12.55
N ARG A 88 0.09 2.22 13.84
CA ARG A 88 1.05 2.60 14.89
C ARG A 88 2.40 1.90 14.71
N GLN A 89 2.43 0.66 14.25
CA GLN A 89 3.69 -0.03 13.95
C GLN A 89 4.38 0.60 12.73
N VAL A 90 3.63 0.94 11.66
CA VAL A 90 4.17 1.69 10.52
C VAL A 90 4.74 3.03 10.99
N ALA A 91 3.99 3.79 11.80
CA ALA A 91 4.44 5.06 12.35
C ALA A 91 5.72 4.92 13.20
N ALA A 92 5.85 3.84 13.99
CA ALA A 92 7.05 3.55 14.77
C ALA A 92 8.26 3.27 13.88
N VAL A 93 8.08 2.57 12.75
CA VAL A 93 9.17 2.35 11.76
C VAL A 93 9.60 3.69 11.16
N ILE A 94 8.66 4.55 10.76
CA ILE A 94 8.97 5.89 10.24
C ILE A 94 9.75 6.71 11.27
N ASP A 95 9.28 6.76 12.53
CA ASP A 95 9.97 7.46 13.61
C ASP A 95 11.38 6.90 13.83
N SER A 96 11.57 5.58 13.77
CA SER A 96 12.87 4.93 13.89
C SER A 96 13.83 5.36 12.77
N ILE A 97 13.35 5.44 11.53
CA ILE A 97 14.17 5.90 10.40
C ILE A 97 14.60 7.35 10.62
N TYR A 98 13.69 8.25 10.95
CA TYR A 98 14.02 9.66 11.18
C TYR A 98 14.94 9.88 12.37
N ASN A 99 14.83 9.09 13.42
CA ASN A 99 15.64 9.23 14.62
C ASN A 99 17.03 8.60 14.49
N ASN A 100 17.16 7.48 13.76
CA ASN A 100 18.39 6.69 13.75
C ASN A 100 19.19 6.80 12.43
N VAL A 101 18.56 7.27 11.35
CA VAL A 101 19.22 7.44 10.05
C VAL A 101 19.40 8.92 9.73
N SER A 102 18.31 9.63 9.43
CA SER A 102 18.34 11.06 9.09
C SER A 102 16.93 11.63 9.09
N VAL A 103 16.79 12.88 9.54
CA VAL A 103 15.55 13.67 9.37
C VAL A 103 15.21 13.96 7.90
N GLY A 104 16.21 13.87 7.01
CA GLY A 104 16.09 13.99 5.56
C GLY A 104 15.97 12.65 4.83
N ALA A 105 15.73 11.53 5.52
CA ALA A 105 15.60 10.22 4.89
C ALA A 105 14.46 10.22 3.85
N LYS A 106 14.73 9.60 2.69
CA LYS A 106 13.72 9.37 1.65
C LYS A 106 12.94 8.09 2.01
N ILE A 107 11.65 8.25 2.30
CA ILE A 107 10.79 7.15 2.77
C ILE A 107 9.58 7.03 1.83
N VAL A 108 9.25 5.80 1.44
CA VAL A 108 7.98 5.43 0.80
C VAL A 108 7.25 4.45 1.72
N VAL A 109 5.98 4.70 1.96
CA VAL A 109 5.05 3.76 2.60
C VAL A 109 3.96 3.46 1.61
N ALA A 110 3.77 2.19 1.24
CA ALA A 110 2.78 1.80 0.23
C ALA A 110 2.05 0.51 0.62
N GLY A 111 0.84 0.35 0.10
CA GLY A 111 0.05 -0.87 0.21
C GLY A 111 -1.44 -0.65 0.38
N ASP A 112 -2.17 -1.73 0.73
CA ASP A 112 -3.60 -1.69 1.05
C ASP A 112 -3.79 -1.36 2.54
N PHE A 113 -4.28 -0.16 2.81
CA PHE A 113 -4.56 0.29 4.17
C PHE A 113 -5.95 -0.10 4.66
N ASN A 114 -6.81 -0.61 3.77
CA ASN A 114 -8.21 -0.90 4.08
C ASN A 114 -8.94 0.27 4.74
N ASP A 115 -8.44 1.47 4.54
CA ASP A 115 -8.95 2.74 5.10
C ASP A 115 -8.91 3.83 4.04
N TYR A 116 -9.65 4.91 4.27
CA TYR A 116 -9.69 6.08 3.39
C TYR A 116 -8.73 7.17 3.87
N SER A 117 -8.38 8.10 2.98
CA SER A 117 -7.48 9.22 3.29
C SER A 117 -7.88 10.03 4.54
N ASN A 118 -9.17 10.12 4.85
CA ASN A 118 -9.67 10.83 6.04
C ASN A 118 -9.72 9.99 7.31
N SER A 119 -9.32 8.71 7.26
CA SER A 119 -9.31 7.81 8.42
C SER A 119 -8.17 8.14 9.39
N GLU A 120 -8.37 7.81 10.67
CA GLU A 120 -7.39 8.05 11.74
C GLU A 120 -6.03 7.40 11.46
N SER A 121 -6.01 6.22 10.81
CA SER A 121 -4.77 5.52 10.43
C SER A 121 -3.92 6.35 9.45
N LEU A 122 -4.53 6.92 8.41
CA LEU A 122 -3.85 7.78 7.43
C LEU A 122 -3.47 9.14 8.04
N GLN A 123 -4.32 9.71 8.90
CA GLN A 123 -4.01 10.94 9.64
C GLN A 123 -2.79 10.74 10.54
N LEU A 124 -2.69 9.60 11.25
CA LEU A 124 -1.52 9.25 12.06
C LEU A 124 -0.25 9.23 11.22
N LEU A 125 -0.26 8.58 10.04
CA LEU A 125 0.92 8.51 9.19
C LEU A 125 1.31 9.89 8.64
N ARG A 126 0.35 10.71 8.21
CA ARG A 126 0.63 12.09 7.79
C ARG A 126 1.21 12.94 8.92
N SER A 127 0.82 12.71 10.17
CA SER A 127 1.43 13.41 11.33
C SER A 127 2.91 13.08 11.53
N LYS A 128 3.43 12.03 10.85
CA LYS A 128 4.83 11.59 10.85
C LYS A 128 5.65 12.21 9.71
N ARG A 129 5.35 13.44 9.29
CA ARG A 129 5.99 14.15 8.17
C ARG A 129 5.87 13.40 6.84
N MET A 130 4.80 12.63 6.66
CA MET A 130 4.51 11.93 5.42
C MET A 130 3.46 12.67 4.62
N VAL A 131 3.66 12.76 3.32
CA VAL A 131 2.73 13.32 2.33
C VAL A 131 2.05 12.16 1.61
N GLU A 132 0.73 12.13 1.60
CA GLU A 132 -0.05 11.14 0.85
C GLU A 132 -0.12 11.58 -0.62
N VAL A 133 0.78 11.04 -1.44
CA VAL A 133 0.90 11.42 -2.86
C VAL A 133 -0.16 10.77 -3.74
N SER A 134 -0.84 9.74 -3.25
CA SER A 134 -1.93 9.04 -3.95
C SER A 134 -3.32 9.65 -3.71
N GLN A 135 -3.43 10.69 -2.87
CA GLN A 135 -4.72 11.30 -2.57
C GLN A 135 -5.35 11.90 -3.84
N GLY A 136 -6.56 11.45 -4.18
CA GLY A 136 -7.28 11.91 -5.36
C GLY A 136 -6.80 11.30 -6.69
N ALA A 137 -5.91 10.29 -6.66
CA ALA A 137 -5.49 9.58 -7.85
C ALA A 137 -6.70 8.94 -8.54
N LYS A 138 -6.72 9.00 -9.88
CA LYS A 138 -7.75 8.43 -10.74
C LYS A 138 -7.12 7.66 -11.88
N GLY A 139 -7.89 6.75 -12.48
CA GLY A 139 -7.56 6.07 -13.71
C GLY A 139 -7.87 6.95 -14.94
N ARG A 140 -7.45 6.47 -16.10
CA ARG A 140 -7.70 7.12 -17.40
C ARG A 140 -8.87 6.47 -18.16
N ASN A 141 -9.29 5.25 -17.75
CA ASN A 141 -10.32 4.45 -18.39
C ASN A 141 -11.57 4.28 -17.49
N GLY A 142 -11.79 5.22 -16.54
CA GLY A 142 -13.01 5.31 -15.75
C GLY A 142 -12.90 4.82 -14.31
N ALA A 143 -11.72 4.41 -13.84
CA ALA A 143 -11.51 4.10 -12.43
C ALA A 143 -11.40 5.41 -11.61
N GLU A 144 -12.22 5.52 -10.56
CA GLU A 144 -12.22 6.67 -9.64
C GLU A 144 -11.65 6.33 -8.26
N GLY A 145 -11.19 5.10 -8.08
CA GLY A 145 -10.58 4.56 -6.87
C GLY A 145 -9.89 3.24 -7.15
N THR A 146 -9.17 2.70 -6.18
CA THR A 146 -8.44 1.43 -6.33
C THR A 146 -9.31 0.20 -6.11
N TYR A 147 -10.46 0.36 -5.44
CA TYR A 147 -11.40 -0.70 -5.10
C TYR A 147 -12.83 -0.29 -5.43
N ARG A 148 -13.65 -1.25 -5.90
CA ARG A 148 -15.06 -0.96 -6.18
C ARG A 148 -15.97 -1.94 -5.46
N TYR A 149 -16.91 -1.41 -4.68
CA TYR A 149 -17.90 -2.18 -3.94
C TYR A 149 -19.30 -1.64 -4.16
N GLN A 150 -20.23 -2.50 -4.59
CA GLN A 150 -21.64 -2.14 -4.87
C GLN A 150 -21.78 -0.90 -5.77
N GLY A 151 -20.97 -0.82 -6.82
CA GLY A 151 -20.97 0.28 -7.78
C GLY A 151 -20.25 1.56 -7.34
N GLN A 152 -19.77 1.62 -6.10
CA GLN A 152 -19.07 2.78 -5.56
C GLN A 152 -17.56 2.54 -5.53
N TRP A 153 -16.79 3.49 -6.03
CA TRP A 153 -15.34 3.50 -5.94
C TRP A 153 -14.86 3.97 -4.56
N GLY A 154 -13.80 3.36 -4.09
CA GLY A 154 -13.06 3.74 -2.90
C GLY A 154 -11.57 3.60 -3.12
N SER A 155 -10.77 4.49 -2.54
CA SER A 155 -9.31 4.37 -2.52
C SER A 155 -8.90 3.83 -1.17
N LEU A 156 -8.53 2.55 -1.12
CA LEU A 156 -8.08 1.82 0.08
C LEU A 156 -6.57 1.59 0.06
N ASP A 157 -5.98 1.68 -1.13
CA ASP A 157 -4.55 1.60 -1.35
C ASP A 157 -3.96 3.00 -1.36
N HIS A 158 -2.82 3.17 -0.71
CA HIS A 158 -2.19 4.48 -0.57
C HIS A 158 -0.68 4.40 -0.77
N ILE A 159 -0.12 5.51 -1.27
CA ILE A 159 1.31 5.78 -1.30
C ILE A 159 1.54 7.07 -0.53
N LEU A 160 2.33 6.97 0.55
CA LEU A 160 2.81 8.11 1.31
C LEU A 160 4.33 8.19 1.18
N THR A 161 4.85 9.41 1.11
CA THR A 161 6.30 9.64 1.01
C THR A 161 6.75 10.69 2.01
N SER A 162 8.04 10.67 2.35
CA SER A 162 8.66 11.81 3.03
C SER A 162 8.51 13.08 2.19
N SER A 163 8.44 14.25 2.84
CA SER A 163 8.18 15.52 2.15
C SER A 163 9.19 15.81 1.05
N ASN A 164 10.49 15.58 1.30
CA ASN A 164 11.55 15.77 0.32
C ASN A 164 11.46 14.84 -0.91
N LEU A 165 10.84 13.66 -0.76
CA LEU A 165 10.55 12.78 -1.89
C LEU A 165 9.27 13.22 -2.61
N ALA A 166 8.27 13.72 -1.88
CA ALA A 166 7.05 14.25 -2.48
C ALA A 166 7.32 15.42 -3.44
N ASP A 167 8.34 16.23 -3.15
CA ASP A 167 8.75 17.35 -4.01
C ASP A 167 9.25 16.91 -5.40
N SER A 168 9.69 15.66 -5.54
CA SER A 168 10.12 15.05 -6.81
C SER A 168 9.02 14.26 -7.54
N LEU A 169 7.79 14.27 -7.04
CA LEU A 169 6.68 13.57 -7.67
C LEU A 169 6.36 14.18 -9.05
N ILE A 170 6.36 13.33 -10.08
CA ILE A 170 5.95 13.72 -11.44
C ILE A 170 4.47 13.45 -11.64
N GLU A 171 4.02 12.25 -11.27
CA GLU A 171 2.61 11.86 -11.37
C GLU A 171 2.27 10.73 -10.38
N CYS A 172 0.99 10.68 -9.98
CA CYS A 172 0.42 9.52 -9.29
C CYS A 172 -0.98 9.24 -9.87
N TYR A 173 -1.22 8.00 -10.29
CA TYR A 173 -2.48 7.61 -10.91
C TYR A 173 -2.84 6.14 -10.61
N ILE A 174 -4.08 5.78 -10.89
CA ILE A 174 -4.55 4.39 -10.85
C ILE A 174 -4.34 3.77 -12.22
N ASN A 175 -3.63 2.65 -12.28
CA ASN A 175 -3.50 1.90 -13.52
C ASN A 175 -4.79 1.09 -13.76
N ASP A 176 -5.62 1.60 -14.64
CA ASP A 176 -6.85 0.99 -15.10
C ASP A 176 -6.77 0.60 -16.59
N ALA A 177 -5.61 0.04 -16.99
CA ALA A 177 -5.45 -0.49 -18.33
C ALA A 177 -6.59 -1.47 -18.67
N GLU A 178 -7.00 -1.53 -19.94
CA GLU A 178 -8.20 -2.25 -20.38
C GLU A 178 -8.25 -3.70 -19.90
N PHE A 179 -7.11 -4.38 -19.84
CA PHE A 179 -7.05 -5.78 -19.36
C PHE A 179 -7.26 -5.92 -17.84
N LEU A 180 -7.07 -4.83 -17.05
CA LEU A 180 -7.25 -4.82 -15.60
C LEU A 180 -8.69 -4.53 -15.17
N ILE A 181 -9.54 -4.12 -16.08
CA ILE A 181 -10.92 -3.70 -15.81
C ILE A 181 -11.91 -4.51 -16.67
N GLU A 182 -13.14 -4.59 -16.20
CA GLU A 182 -14.27 -5.14 -16.94
C GLU A 182 -15.51 -4.26 -16.74
N TYR A 183 -16.50 -4.37 -17.64
CA TYR A 183 -17.76 -3.65 -17.49
C TYR A 183 -18.57 -4.22 -16.31
N ASP A 184 -19.15 -3.33 -15.52
CA ASP A 184 -20.03 -3.71 -14.42
C ASP A 184 -21.49 -3.69 -14.88
N GLU A 185 -22.00 -4.84 -15.30
CA GLU A 185 -23.37 -4.97 -15.80
C GLU A 185 -24.44 -4.60 -14.77
N LYS A 186 -24.12 -4.75 -13.47
CA LYS A 186 -25.09 -4.49 -12.40
C LYS A 186 -25.20 -3.00 -12.05
N TYR A 187 -24.09 -2.29 -12.03
CA TYR A 187 -24.02 -0.91 -11.54
C TYR A 187 -23.58 0.08 -12.61
N GLY A 188 -23.26 -0.39 -13.81
CA GLY A 188 -22.73 0.40 -14.90
C GLY A 188 -21.29 0.84 -14.69
N GLY A 189 -20.64 1.28 -15.77
CA GLY A 189 -19.22 1.70 -15.76
C GLY A 189 -18.24 0.53 -15.64
N VAL A 190 -17.03 0.81 -15.22
CA VAL A 190 -15.95 -0.19 -15.13
C VAL A 190 -15.70 -0.60 -13.67
N LYS A 191 -15.20 -1.80 -13.49
CA LYS A 191 -14.74 -2.35 -12.20
C LYS A 191 -13.45 -3.14 -12.39
N PRO A 192 -12.67 -3.40 -11.32
CA PRO A 192 -11.52 -4.29 -11.41
C PRO A 192 -11.92 -5.66 -11.94
N HIS A 193 -11.16 -6.19 -12.88
CA HIS A 193 -11.32 -7.55 -13.40
C HIS A 193 -10.75 -8.53 -12.36
N ARG A 194 -11.64 -8.99 -11.48
CA ARG A 194 -11.29 -9.82 -10.32
C ARG A 194 -10.87 -11.21 -10.73
N ASN A 195 -9.87 -11.75 -10.04
CA ASN A 195 -9.45 -13.14 -10.19
C ASN A 195 -10.55 -14.13 -9.77
N TYR A 196 -11.25 -13.82 -8.67
CA TYR A 196 -12.37 -14.60 -8.17
C TYR A 196 -13.61 -13.75 -7.89
N ILE A 197 -14.80 -14.31 -8.14
CA ILE A 197 -16.11 -13.78 -7.73
C ILE A 197 -16.71 -14.81 -6.78
N GLY A 198 -16.61 -14.58 -5.47
CA GLY A 198 -16.88 -15.61 -4.47
C GLY A 198 -15.94 -16.82 -4.67
N PRO A 199 -16.47 -18.06 -4.75
CA PRO A 199 -15.63 -19.24 -5.00
C PRO A 199 -15.31 -19.48 -6.49
N ARG A 200 -15.95 -18.72 -7.40
CA ARG A 200 -15.81 -18.92 -8.85
C ARG A 200 -14.57 -18.20 -9.37
N TYR A 201 -13.69 -18.91 -10.06
CA TYR A 201 -12.59 -18.34 -10.83
C TYR A 201 -13.13 -17.50 -11.99
N ASN A 202 -12.64 -16.26 -12.13
CA ASN A 202 -13.13 -15.27 -13.10
C ASN A 202 -12.05 -14.86 -14.14
N ASN A 203 -10.91 -15.53 -14.10
CA ASN A 203 -9.80 -15.29 -15.06
C ASN A 203 -9.30 -13.83 -15.11
N GLY A 204 -9.51 -13.08 -14.04
CA GLY A 204 -9.01 -11.72 -13.91
C GLY A 204 -7.72 -11.68 -13.09
N PHE A 205 -7.39 -10.50 -12.56
CA PHE A 205 -6.12 -10.23 -11.90
C PHE A 205 -6.27 -9.99 -10.40
N SER A 206 -7.04 -8.96 -10.01
CA SER A 206 -7.19 -8.54 -8.63
C SER A 206 -8.53 -7.83 -8.43
N ASP A 207 -8.98 -7.75 -7.19
CA ASP A 207 -10.12 -6.93 -6.79
C ASP A 207 -9.73 -5.47 -6.49
N HIS A 208 -8.45 -5.16 -6.52
CA HIS A 208 -7.91 -3.81 -6.47
C HIS A 208 -7.16 -3.47 -7.76
N LEU A 209 -7.14 -2.18 -8.10
CA LEU A 209 -6.33 -1.64 -9.21
C LEU A 209 -5.00 -1.10 -8.68
N PRO A 210 -3.90 -1.29 -9.42
CA PRO A 210 -2.59 -0.81 -8.99
C PRO A 210 -2.52 0.72 -8.93
N LEU A 211 -1.91 1.26 -7.87
CA LEU A 211 -1.42 2.65 -7.84
C LEU A 211 -0.02 2.73 -8.45
N VAL A 212 0.21 3.78 -9.22
CA VAL A 212 1.50 4.10 -9.82
C VAL A 212 1.91 5.50 -9.38
N ALA A 213 3.10 5.62 -8.80
CA ALA A 213 3.73 6.90 -8.52
C ALA A 213 5.09 6.96 -9.24
N ARG A 214 5.33 8.05 -9.97
CA ARG A 214 6.57 8.30 -10.69
C ARG A 214 7.26 9.52 -10.12
N PHE A 215 8.53 9.36 -9.79
CA PHE A 215 9.38 10.40 -9.22
C PHE A 215 10.52 10.74 -10.17
N GLY A 216 10.92 12.02 -10.21
CA GLY A 216 12.14 12.50 -10.87
C GLY A 216 13.28 12.53 -9.85
N TRP A 217 14.39 11.91 -10.18
CA TRP A 217 15.59 11.87 -9.34
C TRP A 217 16.68 12.75 -9.93
#